data_a7b36915e4f7f087e755d1085f136139
#
_entry.id   a7b36915e4f7f087e755d1085f136139
#
_cell.length_a   1.000
_cell.length_b   1.000
_cell.length_c   1.000
_cell.angle_alpha   90.00
_cell.angle_beta   90.00
_cell.angle_gamma   90.00
#
_symmetry.space_group_name_H-M   'P 1'
#
loop_
_entity.id
_entity.type
_entity.pdbx_description
1 polymer ?
#
loop_
_entity_poly.entity_id
_entity_poly.type
_entity_poly.pdbx_seq_one_letter_code
_entity_poly.pdbx_strand_id
1 'polypeptide(L)'
;MKKILTEEYTKESIDYLNNADLKKRKNLGQYFTPKSIRELLLSKLPKKDNAYILDPACGSGEFLLSCEKYFKNPNLNGFEIDKKLVSIASKLVKNSNIKNIDALNIDANDSKNKYDYVIGNPPYFEIRLNEKLKSKHSEIIKGRVNIFSLFIKIGLEALKDEGYLAYVVPPSMNNGAYFSKLREYIIKNASLEYLHIIDGADNFHSANQKVMLIILKKTNSKKSSKYIFEKNGITIFTEDKKFLNEVYKNTVSLKEIGYGVKTGSIVWNEHKEKLTNDKNNSTLLIWASNIIDGKIIIPNTKNKPQYIKNIPKDLIIKSRVVAVNRITGSSKDINIKSAIVDEKEFVCENHVNMIYPLKNANQNYSLEDILNSLRDEENIKVMRLIIGNTQVSKTELERLLPIKKKN
;
A
#
# COMPACT_ATOMS: atom_id res chain seq x y z
N MET A 1 29.54 -6.49 -1.57
CA MET A 1 28.59 -6.12 -0.53
C MET A 1 29.12 -5.08 0.45
N LYS A 2 30.24 -5.28 1.18
CA LYS A 2 30.79 -4.25 2.10
C LYS A 2 31.10 -2.89 1.43
N LYS A 3 31.65 -2.86 0.20
CA LYS A 3 31.99 -1.63 -0.53
C LYS A 3 30.76 -0.78 -0.89
N ILE A 4 29.66 -1.41 -1.30
CA ILE A 4 28.39 -0.73 -1.62
C ILE A 4 27.81 -0.05 -0.37
N LEU A 5 27.89 -0.69 0.80
CA LEU A 5 27.38 -0.14 2.05
C LEU A 5 28.10 1.15 2.46
N THR A 6 29.44 1.21 2.29
CA THR A 6 30.23 2.39 2.66
C THR A 6 30.05 3.57 1.71
N GLU A 7 29.51 3.34 0.51
CA GLU A 7 29.14 4.39 -0.45
C GLU A 7 27.75 4.97 -0.16
N GLU A 8 26.84 4.14 0.39
CA GLU A 8 25.43 4.49 0.62
C GLU A 8 25.14 5.02 2.02
N TYR A 9 25.97 4.68 3.02
CA TYR A 9 25.77 5.04 4.43
C TYR A 9 27.07 5.49 5.09
N THR A 10 26.94 6.31 6.13
CA THR A 10 28.07 6.68 6.99
C THR A 10 28.53 5.49 7.83
N LYS A 11 29.78 5.57 8.30
CA LYS A 11 30.36 4.52 9.16
C LYS A 11 29.53 4.32 10.42
N GLU A 12 29.10 5.40 11.07
CA GLU A 12 28.28 5.40 12.28
C GLU A 12 26.95 4.69 12.08
N SER A 13 26.31 4.92 10.94
CA SER A 13 25.07 4.25 10.56
C SER A 13 25.27 2.75 10.32
N ILE A 14 26.37 2.37 9.64
CA ILE A 14 26.73 0.96 9.42
C ILE A 14 27.04 0.26 10.74
N ASP A 15 27.80 0.89 11.63
CA ASP A 15 28.15 0.33 12.93
C ASP A 15 26.88 0.11 13.77
N TYR A 16 25.94 1.04 13.75
CA TYR A 16 24.63 0.86 14.39
C TYR A 16 23.85 -0.32 13.78
N LEU A 17 23.79 -0.41 12.43
CA LEU A 17 23.09 -1.49 11.74
C LEU A 17 23.63 -2.88 12.08
N ASN A 18 24.95 -2.99 12.24
CA ASN A 18 25.62 -4.25 12.55
C ASN A 18 25.45 -4.68 14.03
N ASN A 19 25.34 -3.71 14.94
CA ASN A 19 25.34 -3.97 16.41
C ASN A 19 23.95 -3.89 17.04
N ALA A 20 22.94 -3.34 16.35
CA ALA A 20 21.60 -3.22 16.89
C ALA A 20 20.79 -4.52 16.74
N ASP A 21 19.99 -4.85 17.74
CA ASP A 21 19.08 -5.98 17.73
C ASP A 21 18.10 -5.87 16.53
N LEU A 22 18.16 -6.87 15.64
CA LEU A 22 17.31 -6.95 14.44
C LEU A 22 15.81 -6.98 14.78
N LYS A 23 15.43 -7.64 15.90
CA LYS A 23 14.03 -7.71 16.34
C LYS A 23 13.54 -6.34 16.82
N LYS A 24 14.37 -5.64 17.61
CA LYS A 24 14.09 -4.26 18.05
C LYS A 24 13.95 -3.31 16.86
N ARG A 25 14.88 -3.37 15.91
CA ARG A 25 14.84 -2.55 14.67
C ARG A 25 13.58 -2.78 13.85
N LYS A 26 13.20 -4.06 13.62
CA LYS A 26 11.97 -4.41 12.90
C LYS A 26 10.72 -3.90 13.63
N ASN A 27 10.67 -4.05 14.95
CA ASN A 27 9.54 -3.58 15.76
C ASN A 27 9.38 -2.05 15.75
N LEU A 28 10.49 -1.32 15.61
CA LEU A 28 10.49 0.15 15.52
C LEU A 28 10.45 0.65 14.06
N GLY A 29 10.36 -0.25 13.08
CA GLY A 29 10.35 0.12 11.66
C GLY A 29 11.60 0.89 11.21
N GLN A 30 12.75 0.63 11.82
CA GLN A 30 14.02 1.32 11.55
C GLN A 30 14.68 0.78 10.28
N TYR A 31 14.43 1.42 9.15
CA TYR A 31 15.06 1.13 7.87
C TYR A 31 15.78 2.37 7.36
N PHE A 32 17.08 2.24 7.13
CA PHE A 32 17.87 3.35 6.62
C PHE A 32 17.73 3.44 5.11
N THR A 33 17.63 4.66 4.61
CA THR A 33 17.48 4.93 3.18
C THR A 33 18.85 5.11 2.54
N PRO A 34 19.17 4.40 1.44
CA PRO A 34 20.42 4.58 0.71
C PRO A 34 20.62 6.04 0.24
N LYS A 35 21.88 6.45 0.14
CA LYS A 35 22.26 7.80 -0.33
C LYS A 35 21.70 8.08 -1.72
N SER A 36 21.81 7.14 -2.65
CA SER A 36 21.27 7.22 -4.00
C SER A 36 19.78 7.58 -4.04
N ILE A 37 18.98 6.96 -3.14
CA ILE A 37 17.53 7.25 -3.03
C ILE A 37 17.28 8.60 -2.38
N ARG A 38 18.05 8.97 -1.34
CA ARG A 38 17.93 10.29 -0.70
C ARG A 38 18.24 11.42 -1.69
N GLU A 39 19.33 11.28 -2.45
CA GLU A 39 19.73 12.25 -3.47
C GLU A 39 18.73 12.36 -4.62
N LEU A 40 18.18 11.21 -5.07
CA LEU A 40 17.11 11.20 -6.07
C LEU A 40 15.88 11.98 -5.57
N LEU A 41 15.43 11.74 -4.34
CA LEU A 41 14.27 12.44 -3.76
C LEU A 41 14.53 13.93 -3.63
N LEU A 42 15.70 14.33 -3.10
CA LEU A 42 16.10 15.73 -2.96
C LEU A 42 16.22 16.45 -4.30
N SER A 43 16.71 15.77 -5.36
CA SER A 43 16.85 16.34 -6.70
C SER A 43 15.52 16.81 -7.32
N LYS A 44 14.39 16.35 -6.80
CA LYS A 44 13.04 16.73 -7.26
C LYS A 44 12.45 17.91 -6.50
N LEU A 45 13.15 18.41 -5.48
CA LEU A 45 12.72 19.56 -4.69
C LEU A 45 13.30 20.87 -5.25
N PRO A 46 12.54 21.96 -5.24
CA PRO A 46 13.13 23.29 -5.50
C PRO A 46 14.13 23.62 -4.39
N LYS A 47 15.19 24.35 -4.75
CA LYS A 47 16.18 24.83 -3.78
C LYS A 47 15.71 26.14 -3.16
N LYS A 48 15.93 26.27 -1.85
CA LYS A 48 15.70 27.49 -1.08
C LYS A 48 16.86 27.69 -0.12
N ASP A 49 17.50 28.85 -0.16
CA ASP A 49 18.54 29.23 0.77
C ASP A 49 17.95 29.45 2.18
N ASN A 50 18.71 29.15 3.20
CA ASN A 50 18.32 29.28 4.62
C ASN A 50 16.98 28.57 4.97
N ALA A 51 16.67 27.48 4.27
CA ALA A 51 15.42 26.75 4.44
C ALA A 51 15.33 26.11 5.84
N TYR A 52 14.15 26.16 6.45
CA TYR A 52 13.83 25.39 7.65
C TYR A 52 13.38 23.99 7.27
N ILE A 53 14.14 22.98 7.69
CA ILE A 53 13.94 21.57 7.31
C ILE A 53 13.71 20.73 8.57
N LEU A 54 12.71 19.86 8.53
CA LEU A 54 12.41 18.88 9.57
C LEU A 54 12.47 17.47 9.02
N ASP A 55 13.15 16.57 9.74
CA ASP A 55 12.93 15.11 9.66
C ASP A 55 12.30 14.65 10.98
N PRO A 56 11.01 14.30 11.00
CA PRO A 56 10.32 13.94 12.25
C PRO A 56 10.60 12.50 12.74
N ALA A 57 11.42 11.73 12.01
CA ALA A 57 11.90 10.39 12.38
C ALA A 57 13.32 10.18 11.86
N CYS A 58 14.25 11.06 12.28
CA CYS A 58 15.52 11.26 11.59
C CYS A 58 16.51 10.09 11.70
N GLY A 59 16.27 9.12 12.56
CA GLY A 59 17.13 7.97 12.70
C GLY A 59 18.57 8.38 13.05
N SER A 60 19.54 7.88 12.28
CA SER A 60 20.95 8.27 12.40
C SER A 60 21.29 9.62 11.77
N GLY A 61 20.33 10.36 11.18
CA GLY A 61 20.53 11.68 10.59
C GLY A 61 20.94 11.68 9.11
N GLU A 62 20.91 10.56 8.43
CA GLU A 62 21.36 10.41 7.04
C GLU A 62 20.60 11.33 6.05
N PHE A 63 19.27 11.50 6.22
CA PHE A 63 18.51 12.45 5.40
C PHE A 63 18.94 13.89 5.67
N LEU A 64 19.11 14.28 6.93
CA LEU A 64 19.55 15.63 7.31
C LEU A 64 20.96 15.92 6.78
N LEU A 65 21.87 14.93 6.81
CA LEU A 65 23.20 15.05 6.19
C LEU A 65 23.11 15.28 4.69
N SER A 66 22.19 14.59 4.01
CA SER A 66 21.97 14.82 2.57
C SER A 66 21.37 16.21 2.31
N CYS A 67 20.48 16.71 3.19
CA CYS A 67 19.93 18.06 3.12
C CYS A 67 21.01 19.15 3.32
N GLU A 68 21.95 18.94 4.28
CA GLU A 68 23.07 19.86 4.52
C GLU A 68 23.90 20.09 3.26
N LYS A 69 24.08 19.02 2.45
CA LYS A 69 24.83 19.08 1.18
C LYS A 69 24.01 19.63 0.01
N TYR A 70 22.70 19.43 0.03
CA TYR A 70 21.82 19.82 -1.07
C TYR A 70 21.37 21.27 -1.03
N PHE A 71 21.03 21.79 0.17
CA PHE A 71 20.55 23.14 0.39
C PHE A 71 21.68 24.07 0.85
N LYS A 72 21.57 25.35 0.58
CA LYS A 72 22.52 26.36 1.03
C LYS A 72 22.10 26.91 2.40
N ASN A 73 22.97 26.75 3.41
CA ASN A 73 22.78 27.18 4.80
C ASN A 73 21.42 26.74 5.41
N PRO A 74 21.04 25.45 5.38
CA PRO A 74 19.75 25.02 5.89
C PRO A 74 19.70 25.03 7.43
N ASN A 75 18.53 25.35 7.98
CA ASN A 75 18.21 25.18 9.41
C ASN A 75 17.65 23.79 9.64
N LEU A 76 18.49 22.85 10.05
CA LEU A 76 18.15 21.42 10.16
C LEU A 76 17.58 21.09 11.53
N ASN A 77 16.44 20.42 11.54
CA ASN A 77 15.78 19.92 12.74
C ASN A 77 15.46 18.44 12.58
N GLY A 78 15.64 17.66 13.64
CA GLY A 78 15.32 16.24 13.66
C GLY A 78 14.64 15.81 14.95
N PHE A 79 13.68 14.88 14.85
CA PHE A 79 13.09 14.21 16.00
C PHE A 79 13.38 12.72 15.90
N GLU A 80 13.76 12.11 17.00
CA GLU A 80 14.04 10.67 17.08
C GLU A 80 13.73 10.14 18.48
N ILE A 81 13.07 9.00 18.56
CA ILE A 81 12.66 8.37 19.82
C ILE A 81 13.80 7.56 20.47
N ASP A 82 14.71 7.00 19.66
CA ASP A 82 15.85 6.20 20.16
C ASP A 82 17.03 7.12 20.52
N LYS A 83 17.34 7.19 21.82
CA LYS A 83 18.46 8.01 22.35
C LYS A 83 19.82 7.71 21.71
N LYS A 84 20.07 6.45 21.31
CA LYS A 84 21.33 6.09 20.64
C LYS A 84 21.41 6.72 19.27
N LEU A 85 20.31 6.70 18.50
CA LEU A 85 20.24 7.32 17.20
C LEU A 85 20.31 8.85 17.30
N VAL A 86 19.69 9.47 18.30
CA VAL A 86 19.85 10.91 18.58
C VAL A 86 21.33 11.26 18.77
N SER A 87 22.09 10.49 19.56
CA SER A 87 23.52 10.71 19.75
C SER A 87 24.32 10.59 18.46
N ILE A 88 23.97 9.63 17.61
CA ILE A 88 24.62 9.45 16.30
C ILE A 88 24.30 10.63 15.39
N ALA A 89 23.02 10.97 15.24
CA ALA A 89 22.55 12.05 14.36
C ALA A 89 23.16 13.41 14.75
N SER A 90 23.22 13.73 16.06
CA SER A 90 23.82 14.98 16.55
C SER A 90 25.33 15.08 16.30
N LYS A 91 26.04 13.95 16.25
CA LYS A 91 27.47 13.94 15.88
C LYS A 91 27.66 14.05 14.36
N LEU A 92 26.77 13.42 13.60
CA LEU A 92 26.85 13.36 12.14
C LEU A 92 26.50 14.70 11.50
N VAL A 93 25.48 15.40 12.03
CA VAL A 93 24.97 16.66 11.48
C VAL A 93 25.15 17.75 12.54
N LYS A 94 26.36 18.29 12.62
CA LYS A 94 26.80 19.19 13.73
C LYS A 94 25.96 20.48 13.84
N ASN A 95 25.50 21.02 12.73
CA ASN A 95 24.73 22.27 12.68
C ASN A 95 23.21 22.00 12.66
N SER A 96 22.75 21.03 13.44
CA SER A 96 21.35 20.65 13.50
C SER A 96 20.79 20.66 14.93
N ASN A 97 19.48 20.81 15.05
CA ASN A 97 18.74 20.72 16.30
C ASN A 97 18.05 19.36 16.37
N ILE A 98 18.76 18.35 16.87
CA ILE A 98 18.23 16.99 17.05
C ILE A 98 17.65 16.84 18.46
N LYS A 99 16.37 16.42 18.53
CA LYS A 99 15.68 16.25 19.81
C LYS A 99 15.24 14.80 20.02
N ASN A 100 15.40 14.31 21.26
CA ASN A 100 14.87 13.01 21.63
C ASN A 100 13.37 13.14 21.97
N ILE A 101 12.52 13.04 20.96
CA ILE A 101 11.07 13.26 21.07
C ILE A 101 10.34 12.22 20.24
N ASP A 102 9.20 11.73 20.76
CA ASP A 102 8.22 11.00 19.96
C ASP A 102 7.36 12.01 19.16
N ALA A 103 7.52 12.03 17.84
CA ALA A 103 6.80 12.95 16.96
C ALA A 103 5.27 12.84 17.03
N LEU A 104 4.72 11.67 17.41
CA LEU A 104 3.28 11.49 17.57
C LEU A 104 2.70 12.32 18.73
N ASN A 105 3.52 12.61 19.72
CA ASN A 105 3.14 13.30 20.96
C ASN A 105 3.44 14.81 20.93
N ILE A 106 4.00 15.34 19.85
CA ILE A 106 4.27 16.79 19.72
C ILE A 106 2.95 17.56 19.71
N ASP A 107 2.90 18.65 20.47
CA ASP A 107 1.79 19.58 20.37
C ASP A 107 1.78 20.22 18.98
N ALA A 108 0.61 20.24 18.35
CA ALA A 108 0.45 20.83 17.02
C ALA A 108 0.93 22.30 17.00
N ASN A 109 0.75 23.04 18.10
CA ASN A 109 1.18 24.45 18.18
C ASN A 109 2.71 24.62 18.17
N ASP A 110 3.46 23.61 18.62
CA ASP A 110 4.93 23.68 18.67
C ASP A 110 5.61 23.48 17.32
N SER A 111 4.96 22.85 16.36
CA SER A 111 5.55 22.53 15.05
C SER A 111 4.77 23.05 13.85
N LYS A 112 3.53 23.52 14.02
CA LYS A 112 2.64 23.95 12.93
C LYS A 112 3.18 25.14 12.14
N ASN A 113 3.16 25.03 10.81
CA ASN A 113 3.55 26.11 9.87
C ASN A 113 4.97 26.67 10.07
N LYS A 114 5.93 25.82 10.46
CA LYS A 114 7.30 26.27 10.76
C LYS A 114 8.32 25.95 9.69
N TYR A 115 8.08 24.87 8.91
CA TYR A 115 9.11 24.31 8.04
C TYR A 115 8.82 24.58 6.57
N ASP A 116 9.86 24.84 5.81
CA ASP A 116 9.80 24.95 4.36
C ASP A 116 9.78 23.56 3.72
N TYR A 117 10.47 22.62 4.37
CA TYR A 117 10.52 21.21 3.96
C TYR A 117 10.35 20.28 5.15
N VAL A 118 9.60 19.21 4.94
CA VAL A 118 9.57 18.03 5.84
C VAL A 118 10.01 16.84 5.02
N ILE A 119 11.13 16.22 5.41
CA ILE A 119 11.82 15.20 4.59
C ILE A 119 12.15 14.01 5.48
N GLY A 120 12.03 12.77 4.95
CA GLY A 120 12.43 11.61 5.72
C GLY A 120 11.91 10.28 5.19
N ASN A 121 12.17 9.25 5.97
CA ASN A 121 11.66 7.90 5.80
C ASN A 121 10.96 7.48 7.10
N PRO A 122 9.67 7.80 7.29
CA PRO A 122 8.94 7.47 8.50
C PRO A 122 8.87 5.94 8.70
N PRO A 123 8.70 5.44 9.93
CA PRO A 123 8.61 4.01 10.20
C PRO A 123 7.35 3.36 9.57
N TYR A 124 7.42 2.04 9.21
CA TYR A 124 6.34 1.29 8.56
C TYR A 124 5.91 0.10 9.40
N PHE A 125 4.96 0.26 10.30
CA PHE A 125 4.33 -0.84 11.04
C PHE A 125 2.91 -0.49 11.45
N GLU A 126 2.10 -1.51 11.72
CA GLU A 126 0.76 -1.31 12.27
C GLU A 126 0.84 -0.91 13.74
N ILE A 127 0.11 0.14 14.12
CA ILE A 127 0.06 0.65 15.48
C ILE A 127 -1.37 0.62 16.03
N ARG A 128 -1.49 0.24 17.31
CA ARG A 128 -2.74 0.43 18.06
C ARG A 128 -2.70 1.79 18.75
N LEU A 129 -3.62 2.66 18.38
CA LEU A 129 -3.72 4.01 18.93
C LEU A 129 -4.55 4.00 20.22
N ASN A 130 -4.12 4.80 21.19
CA ASN A 130 -4.97 5.18 22.32
C ASN A 130 -6.05 6.18 21.87
N GLU A 131 -7.05 6.44 22.70
CA GLU A 131 -8.20 7.29 22.33
C GLU A 131 -7.78 8.73 21.97
N LYS A 132 -6.78 9.28 22.66
CA LYS A 132 -6.25 10.63 22.39
C LYS A 132 -5.68 10.72 20.96
N LEU A 133 -4.83 9.76 20.57
CA LEU A 133 -4.27 9.72 19.21
C LEU A 133 -5.32 9.38 18.14
N LYS A 134 -6.29 8.51 18.45
CA LYS A 134 -7.40 8.23 17.54
C LYS A 134 -8.21 9.50 17.26
N SER A 135 -8.57 10.26 18.29
CA SER A 135 -9.29 11.53 18.15
C SER A 135 -8.48 12.52 17.33
N LYS A 136 -7.19 12.74 17.67
CA LYS A 136 -6.29 13.67 16.99
C LYS A 136 -6.13 13.38 15.49
N HIS A 137 -6.20 12.10 15.08
CA HIS A 137 -5.95 11.67 13.72
C HIS A 137 -7.17 11.04 13.02
N SER A 138 -8.38 11.21 13.57
CA SER A 138 -9.62 10.56 13.09
C SER A 138 -9.93 10.81 11.61
N GLU A 139 -9.52 11.95 11.08
CA GLU A 139 -9.76 12.33 9.68
C GLU A 139 -8.98 11.51 8.65
N ILE A 140 -7.86 10.85 9.06
CA ILE A 140 -7.05 10.00 8.17
C ILE A 140 -7.19 8.51 8.48
N ILE A 141 -7.90 8.15 9.57
CA ILE A 141 -8.00 6.76 10.04
C ILE A 141 -9.19 6.05 9.41
N LYS A 142 -8.93 4.87 8.82
CA LYS A 142 -9.94 3.93 8.37
C LYS A 142 -9.48 2.49 8.66
N GLY A 143 -9.99 1.91 9.76
CA GLY A 143 -9.59 0.55 10.18
C GLY A 143 -8.19 0.49 10.77
N ARG A 144 -7.34 -0.42 10.27
CA ARG A 144 -5.97 -0.59 10.75
C ARG A 144 -5.09 0.59 10.37
N VAL A 145 -4.28 1.05 11.32
CA VAL A 145 -3.43 2.22 11.13
C VAL A 145 -1.98 1.79 10.97
N ASN A 146 -1.37 2.18 9.85
CA ASN A 146 0.08 2.12 9.72
C ASN A 146 0.67 3.48 10.11
N ILE A 147 1.72 3.46 10.92
CA ILE A 147 2.29 4.64 11.56
C ILE A 147 2.73 5.73 10.56
N PHE A 148 3.23 5.36 9.37
CA PHE A 148 3.66 6.36 8.36
C PHE A 148 2.53 7.31 7.95
N SER A 149 1.26 6.86 8.03
CA SER A 149 0.10 7.71 7.69
C SER A 149 -0.05 8.90 8.66
N LEU A 150 0.29 8.67 9.93
CA LEU A 150 0.32 9.72 10.95
C LEU A 150 1.44 10.73 10.68
N PHE A 151 2.62 10.23 10.26
CA PHE A 151 3.76 11.09 9.91
C PHE A 151 3.48 11.96 8.67
N ILE A 152 2.70 11.47 7.69
CA ILE A 152 2.27 12.32 6.56
C ILE A 152 1.42 13.49 7.06
N LYS A 153 0.43 13.22 7.94
CA LYS A 153 -0.41 14.28 8.52
C LYS A 153 0.43 15.27 9.33
N ILE A 154 1.25 14.77 10.25
CA ILE A 154 2.14 15.59 11.09
C ILE A 154 3.06 16.46 10.20
N GLY A 155 3.63 15.87 9.17
CA GLY A 155 4.50 16.58 8.25
C GLY A 155 3.78 17.70 7.49
N LEU A 156 2.57 17.43 6.95
CA LEU A 156 1.77 18.44 6.27
C LEU A 156 1.33 19.58 7.22
N GLU A 157 1.01 19.26 8.48
CA GLU A 157 0.69 20.28 9.49
C GLU A 157 1.91 21.14 9.87
N ALA A 158 3.11 20.53 9.90
CA ALA A 158 4.36 21.22 10.24
C ALA A 158 4.84 22.17 9.12
N LEU A 159 4.47 21.92 7.87
CA LEU A 159 4.84 22.74 6.75
C LEU A 159 4.19 24.14 6.78
N LYS A 160 4.94 25.14 6.37
CA LYS A 160 4.40 26.44 5.90
C LYS A 160 3.53 26.22 4.65
N ASP A 161 2.65 27.17 4.35
CA ASP A 161 1.96 27.17 3.06
C ASP A 161 2.99 27.20 1.92
N GLU A 162 2.72 26.48 0.85
CA GLU A 162 3.62 26.26 -0.29
C GLU A 162 4.90 25.46 0.05
N GLY A 163 5.05 24.94 1.29
CA GLY A 163 6.15 24.07 1.70
C GLY A 163 6.00 22.64 1.14
N TYR A 164 7.08 21.86 1.19
CA TYR A 164 7.15 20.54 0.57
C TYR A 164 7.37 19.43 1.60
N LEU A 165 6.54 18.38 1.53
CA LEU A 165 6.79 17.11 2.19
C LEU A 165 7.42 16.16 1.17
N ALA A 166 8.57 15.57 1.49
CA ALA A 166 9.28 14.62 0.65
C ALA A 166 9.61 13.36 1.45
N TYR A 167 8.85 12.31 1.22
CA TYR A 167 8.96 11.06 1.99
C TYR A 167 9.23 9.84 1.13
N VAL A 168 9.91 8.88 1.74
CA VAL A 168 9.93 7.48 1.30
C VAL A 168 8.83 6.76 2.05
N VAL A 169 7.88 6.13 1.35
CA VAL A 169 6.69 5.48 1.96
C VAL A 169 6.36 4.15 1.26
N PRO A 170 5.57 3.27 1.87
CA PRO A 170 5.12 2.04 1.21
C PRO A 170 4.14 2.33 0.06
N PRO A 171 4.26 1.65 -1.11
CA PRO A 171 3.31 1.80 -2.23
C PRO A 171 1.87 1.40 -1.90
N SER A 172 1.64 0.63 -0.85
CA SER A 172 0.30 0.26 -0.38
C SER A 172 -0.60 1.46 -0.06
N MET A 173 -0.01 2.64 0.16
CA MET A 173 -0.73 3.89 0.32
C MET A 173 -1.54 4.27 -0.93
N ASN A 174 -1.12 3.83 -2.11
CA ASN A 174 -1.68 4.27 -3.39
C ASN A 174 -3.15 3.88 -3.57
N ASN A 175 -3.53 2.70 -3.10
CA ASN A 175 -4.84 2.11 -3.41
C ASN A 175 -5.46 1.34 -2.26
N GLY A 176 -4.70 0.94 -1.24
CA GLY A 176 -5.22 0.19 -0.11
C GLY A 176 -6.46 0.86 0.49
N ALA A 177 -7.54 0.09 0.72
CA ALA A 177 -8.81 0.59 1.26
C ALA A 177 -8.65 1.28 2.62
N TYR A 178 -7.68 0.85 3.42
CA TYR A 178 -7.36 1.44 4.72
C TYR A 178 -6.78 2.87 4.60
N PHE A 179 -6.19 3.22 3.45
CA PHE A 179 -5.59 4.53 3.22
C PHE A 179 -6.47 5.49 2.42
N SER A 180 -7.75 5.16 2.17
CA SER A 180 -8.64 6.03 1.40
C SER A 180 -8.80 7.42 2.05
N LYS A 181 -9.03 7.47 3.37
CA LYS A 181 -9.12 8.75 4.10
C LYS A 181 -7.79 9.53 4.10
N LEU A 182 -6.64 8.84 4.15
CA LEU A 182 -5.35 9.50 4.02
C LEU A 182 -5.19 10.15 2.64
N ARG A 183 -5.57 9.45 1.54
CA ARG A 183 -5.54 10.02 0.20
C ARG A 183 -6.47 11.23 0.06
N GLU A 184 -7.68 11.14 0.59
CA GLU A 184 -8.64 12.25 0.65
C GLU A 184 -8.04 13.46 1.40
N TYR A 185 -7.40 13.21 2.55
CA TYR A 185 -6.72 14.24 3.34
C TYR A 185 -5.57 14.90 2.55
N ILE A 186 -4.74 14.09 1.87
CA ILE A 186 -3.65 14.60 1.03
C ILE A 186 -4.21 15.49 -0.08
N ILE A 187 -5.21 15.04 -0.83
CA ILE A 187 -5.80 15.81 -1.94
C ILE A 187 -6.45 17.11 -1.47
N LYS A 188 -6.99 17.11 -0.24
CA LYS A 188 -7.58 18.32 0.35
C LYS A 188 -6.55 19.37 0.74
N ASN A 189 -5.37 18.95 1.23
CA ASN A 189 -4.40 19.82 1.88
C ASN A 189 -3.09 20.00 1.10
N ALA A 190 -2.90 19.27 0.00
CA ALA A 190 -1.66 19.30 -0.78
C ALA A 190 -1.88 18.94 -2.24
N SER A 191 -0.95 19.36 -3.11
CA SER A 191 -0.80 18.83 -4.46
C SER A 191 0.28 17.76 -4.50
N LEU A 192 0.03 16.69 -5.26
CA LEU A 192 0.98 15.60 -5.49
C LEU A 192 1.88 15.98 -6.66
N GLU A 193 3.11 16.41 -6.35
CA GLU A 193 4.07 16.94 -7.33
C GLU A 193 4.97 15.85 -7.92
N TYR A 194 5.31 14.82 -7.13
CA TYR A 194 6.15 13.72 -7.58
C TYR A 194 5.73 12.42 -6.92
N LEU A 195 5.75 11.36 -7.72
CA LEU A 195 5.56 9.98 -7.28
C LEU A 195 6.47 9.09 -8.13
N HIS A 196 7.23 8.20 -7.49
CA HIS A 196 8.04 7.19 -8.17
C HIS A 196 8.17 5.93 -7.32
N ILE A 197 7.88 4.77 -7.91
CA ILE A 197 7.96 3.47 -7.24
C ILE A 197 9.30 2.83 -7.57
N ILE A 198 10.06 2.47 -6.54
CA ILE A 198 11.37 1.81 -6.65
C ILE A 198 11.22 0.36 -6.21
N ASP A 199 11.67 -0.58 -7.04
CA ASP A 199 11.78 -1.99 -6.69
C ASP A 199 12.92 -2.21 -5.68
N GLY A 200 12.59 -2.79 -4.53
CA GLY A 200 13.50 -2.87 -3.38
C GLY A 200 14.60 -3.94 -3.45
N ALA A 201 14.67 -4.76 -4.52
CA ALA A 201 15.53 -5.94 -4.52
C ALA A 201 17.03 -5.65 -4.42
N ASP A 202 17.49 -4.49 -4.95
CA ASP A 202 18.92 -4.15 -5.02
C ASP A 202 19.30 -2.91 -4.18
N ASN A 203 18.34 -2.18 -3.65
CA ASN A 203 18.54 -0.84 -3.11
C ASN A 203 18.45 -0.73 -1.57
N PHE A 204 17.84 -1.68 -0.85
CA PHE A 204 17.70 -1.62 0.60
C PHE A 204 18.42 -2.77 1.30
N HIS A 205 19.38 -2.44 2.15
CA HIS A 205 20.11 -3.40 2.96
C HIS A 205 19.19 -4.08 3.99
N SER A 206 18.58 -5.20 3.69
CA SER A 206 17.68 -5.99 4.54
C SER A 206 16.18 -5.88 4.29
N ALA A 207 15.70 -5.23 3.23
CA ALA A 207 14.29 -5.27 2.89
C ALA A 207 14.07 -5.44 1.37
N ASN A 208 13.54 -6.58 0.96
CA ASN A 208 13.03 -6.82 -0.40
C ASN A 208 11.69 -6.10 -0.64
N GLN A 209 11.48 -4.94 0.01
CA GLN A 209 10.21 -4.24 -0.05
C GLN A 209 10.28 -3.09 -1.06
N LYS A 210 9.29 -3.03 -1.95
CA LYS A 210 9.08 -1.86 -2.80
C LYS A 210 8.84 -0.64 -1.92
N VAL A 211 9.43 0.49 -2.32
CA VAL A 211 9.17 1.79 -1.71
C VAL A 211 8.70 2.77 -2.76
N MET A 212 8.03 3.81 -2.32
CA MET A 212 7.55 4.90 -3.13
C MET A 212 8.14 6.21 -2.64
N LEU A 213 8.74 6.96 -3.55
CA LEU A 213 9.11 8.35 -3.33
C LEU A 213 7.88 9.21 -3.60
N ILE A 214 7.54 10.08 -2.65
CA ILE A 214 6.40 10.98 -2.79
C ILE A 214 6.82 12.40 -2.41
N ILE A 215 6.43 13.39 -3.23
CA ILE A 215 6.54 14.81 -2.89
C ILE A 215 5.16 15.43 -2.96
N LEU A 216 4.77 16.01 -1.83
CA LEU A 216 3.53 16.77 -1.67
C LEU A 216 3.87 18.23 -1.42
N LYS A 217 3.22 19.14 -2.12
CA LYS A 217 3.30 20.58 -1.86
C LYS A 217 2.07 21.02 -1.09
N LYS A 218 2.24 21.54 0.11
CA LYS A 218 1.11 22.03 0.92
C LYS A 218 0.41 23.19 0.21
N THR A 219 -0.87 23.05 -0.06
CA THR A 219 -1.67 24.06 -0.72
C THR A 219 -3.15 23.79 -0.52
N ASN A 220 -3.94 24.82 -0.44
CA ASN A 220 -5.41 24.75 -0.40
C ASN A 220 -6.03 24.81 -1.80
N SER A 221 -5.24 25.06 -2.85
CA SER A 221 -5.74 25.10 -4.21
C SER A 221 -5.72 23.70 -4.84
N LYS A 222 -6.86 23.24 -5.33
CA LYS A 222 -6.96 21.98 -6.08
C LYS A 222 -6.25 22.13 -7.43
N LYS A 223 -5.10 21.50 -7.57
CA LYS A 223 -4.42 21.38 -8.87
C LYS A 223 -4.64 19.97 -9.42
N SER A 224 -4.87 19.88 -10.74
CA SER A 224 -4.86 18.59 -11.40
C SER A 224 -3.45 17.99 -11.30
N SER A 225 -3.32 16.77 -10.83
CA SER A 225 -2.05 16.08 -10.78
C SER A 225 -1.99 14.99 -11.84
N LYS A 226 -0.83 14.87 -12.48
CA LYS A 226 -0.55 13.77 -13.43
C LYS A 226 -0.44 12.41 -12.72
N TYR A 227 -0.40 12.40 -11.41
CA TYR A 227 -0.25 11.22 -10.57
C TYR A 227 -1.55 10.77 -9.87
N ILE A 228 -2.66 11.49 -10.04
CA ILE A 228 -3.94 11.15 -9.41
C ILE A 228 -4.90 10.66 -10.48
N PHE A 229 -5.31 9.41 -10.38
CA PHE A 229 -6.34 8.79 -11.20
C PHE A 229 -7.58 8.53 -10.35
N GLU A 230 -8.76 8.85 -10.90
CA GLU A 230 -10.06 8.64 -10.24
C GLU A 230 -10.99 7.85 -11.16
N LYS A 231 -11.54 6.77 -10.64
CA LYS A 231 -12.53 5.94 -11.34
C LYS A 231 -13.52 5.34 -10.33
N ASN A 232 -14.80 5.48 -10.62
CA ASN A 232 -15.90 4.90 -9.83
C ASN A 232 -15.84 5.21 -8.33
N GLY A 233 -15.45 6.43 -7.96
CA GLY A 233 -15.30 6.87 -6.57
C GLY A 233 -14.09 6.29 -5.84
N ILE A 234 -13.12 5.75 -6.58
CA ILE A 234 -11.84 5.31 -6.03
C ILE A 234 -10.74 6.22 -6.58
N THR A 235 -9.96 6.79 -5.66
CA THR A 235 -8.78 7.57 -5.99
C THR A 235 -7.53 6.72 -5.85
N ILE A 236 -6.67 6.74 -6.84
CA ILE A 236 -5.42 5.99 -6.91
C ILE A 236 -4.29 6.98 -7.22
N PHE A 237 -3.16 6.81 -6.52
CA PHE A 237 -1.93 7.50 -6.86
C PHE A 237 -1.08 6.61 -7.77
N THR A 238 -0.63 7.11 -8.91
CA THR A 238 0.03 6.30 -9.94
C THR A 238 0.94 7.13 -10.84
N GLU A 239 2.00 6.51 -11.35
CA GLU A 239 2.86 7.10 -12.40
C GLU A 239 2.19 7.00 -13.79
N ASP A 240 1.31 6.03 -13.98
CA ASP A 240 0.76 5.63 -15.28
C ASP A 240 -0.68 6.14 -15.52
N LYS A 241 -1.02 7.34 -15.03
CA LYS A 241 -2.36 7.92 -15.23
C LYS A 241 -2.79 7.96 -16.70
N LYS A 242 -1.85 8.27 -17.61
CA LYS A 242 -2.14 8.32 -19.04
C LYS A 242 -2.60 6.96 -19.57
N PHE A 243 -1.85 5.92 -19.23
CA PHE A 243 -2.20 4.54 -19.58
C PHE A 243 -3.57 4.13 -19.01
N LEU A 244 -3.81 4.40 -17.73
CA LEU A 244 -5.10 4.10 -17.11
C LEU A 244 -6.25 4.84 -17.82
N ASN A 245 -6.09 6.11 -18.14
CA ASN A 245 -7.11 6.87 -18.88
C ASN A 245 -7.41 6.25 -20.26
N GLU A 246 -6.40 5.76 -20.96
CA GLU A 246 -6.57 5.11 -22.27
C GLU A 246 -7.36 3.81 -22.13
N VAL A 247 -6.97 2.93 -21.22
CA VAL A 247 -7.67 1.65 -20.99
C VAL A 247 -9.12 1.89 -20.56
N TYR A 248 -9.35 2.82 -19.63
CA TYR A 248 -10.69 3.05 -19.11
C TYR A 248 -11.62 3.84 -20.04
N LYS A 249 -11.13 4.37 -21.16
CA LYS A 249 -11.93 5.15 -22.10
C LYS A 249 -13.11 4.36 -22.71
N ASN A 250 -12.88 3.09 -23.05
CA ASN A 250 -13.86 2.21 -23.70
C ASN A 250 -14.20 0.97 -22.85
N THR A 251 -14.20 1.13 -21.53
CA THR A 251 -14.51 0.03 -20.61
C THR A 251 -15.60 0.42 -19.62
N VAL A 252 -16.22 -0.59 -19.05
CA VAL A 252 -17.17 -0.52 -17.95
C VAL A 252 -16.64 -1.39 -16.81
N SER A 253 -17.10 -1.16 -15.59
CA SER A 253 -16.78 -1.97 -14.40
C SER A 253 -17.85 -3.04 -14.16
N LEU A 254 -17.54 -4.03 -13.34
CA LEU A 254 -18.53 -5.02 -12.87
C LEU A 254 -19.76 -4.35 -12.26
N LYS A 255 -19.56 -3.31 -11.46
CA LYS A 255 -20.66 -2.56 -10.84
C LYS A 255 -21.59 -1.93 -11.89
N GLU A 256 -21.03 -1.34 -12.96
CA GLU A 256 -21.81 -0.67 -14.00
C GLU A 256 -22.65 -1.66 -14.84
N ILE A 257 -22.18 -2.90 -14.98
CA ILE A 257 -22.91 -3.95 -15.68
C ILE A 257 -23.77 -4.84 -14.77
N GLY A 258 -23.89 -4.48 -13.49
CA GLY A 258 -24.76 -5.18 -12.54
C GLY A 258 -24.20 -6.51 -12.03
N TYR A 259 -22.88 -6.63 -11.92
CA TYR A 259 -22.24 -7.78 -11.29
C TYR A 259 -21.69 -7.40 -9.91
N GLY A 260 -21.86 -8.30 -8.96
CA GLY A 260 -21.36 -8.18 -7.59
C GLY A 260 -20.12 -9.04 -7.35
N VAL A 261 -19.37 -8.69 -6.29
CA VAL A 261 -18.22 -9.47 -5.85
C VAL A 261 -18.39 -9.83 -4.37
N LYS A 262 -18.26 -11.11 -4.04
CA LYS A 262 -18.30 -11.63 -2.67
C LYS A 262 -17.04 -12.44 -2.38
N THR A 263 -16.47 -12.28 -1.19
CA THR A 263 -15.36 -13.12 -0.72
C THR A 263 -15.92 -14.42 -0.15
N GLY A 264 -15.23 -15.53 -0.35
CA GLY A 264 -15.57 -16.83 0.22
C GLY A 264 -15.76 -16.75 1.73
N SER A 265 -16.77 -17.47 2.22
CA SER A 265 -17.23 -17.40 3.62
C SER A 265 -16.50 -18.36 4.54
N ILE A 266 -15.74 -19.34 4.00
CA ILE A 266 -15.12 -20.39 4.81
C ILE A 266 -13.72 -19.98 5.24
N VAL A 267 -13.54 -19.76 6.53
CA VAL A 267 -12.23 -19.59 7.17
C VAL A 267 -11.78 -20.97 7.67
N TRP A 268 -10.95 -21.64 6.89
CA TRP A 268 -10.60 -23.04 7.11
C TRP A 268 -10.05 -23.36 8.51
N ASN A 269 -9.30 -22.41 9.10
CA ASN A 269 -8.74 -22.56 10.46
C ASN A 269 -9.83 -22.68 11.54
N GLU A 270 -11.01 -22.08 11.32
CA GLU A 270 -12.15 -22.07 12.23
C GLU A 270 -13.06 -23.30 12.04
N HIS A 271 -12.81 -24.11 10.99
CA HIS A 271 -13.65 -25.22 10.59
C HIS A 271 -12.86 -26.51 10.33
N LYS A 272 -11.68 -26.65 10.92
CA LYS A 272 -10.79 -27.82 10.67
C LYS A 272 -11.45 -29.15 10.89
N GLU A 273 -12.29 -29.27 11.93
CA GLU A 273 -13.01 -30.47 12.30
C GLU A 273 -14.12 -30.86 11.31
N LYS A 274 -14.58 -29.92 10.49
CA LYS A 274 -15.62 -30.16 9.46
C LYS A 274 -15.04 -30.49 8.09
N LEU A 275 -13.73 -30.29 7.91
CA LEU A 275 -13.06 -30.55 6.64
C LEU A 275 -12.93 -32.04 6.38
N THR A 276 -13.20 -32.49 5.14
CA THR A 276 -13.18 -33.91 4.75
C THR A 276 -12.83 -34.09 3.28
N ASN A 277 -12.37 -35.29 2.91
CA ASN A 277 -12.23 -35.73 1.52
C ASN A 277 -13.40 -36.63 1.07
N ASP A 278 -14.31 -36.98 2.00
CA ASP A 278 -15.52 -37.74 1.68
C ASP A 278 -16.57 -36.79 1.06
N LYS A 279 -17.03 -37.18 -0.15
CA LYS A 279 -18.08 -36.44 -0.90
C LYS A 279 -19.49 -36.66 -0.30
N ASN A 280 -19.68 -37.74 0.42
CA ASN A 280 -20.99 -38.07 0.95
C ASN A 280 -21.38 -37.14 2.11
N ASN A 281 -22.58 -36.59 2.05
CA ASN A 281 -23.10 -35.65 3.07
C ASN A 281 -22.16 -34.42 3.34
N SER A 282 -21.51 -33.95 2.29
CA SER A 282 -20.59 -32.80 2.36
C SER A 282 -20.74 -31.90 1.15
N THR A 283 -20.31 -30.66 1.28
CA THR A 283 -20.33 -29.64 0.22
C THR A 283 -18.91 -29.43 -0.31
N LEU A 284 -18.77 -29.30 -1.61
CA LEU A 284 -17.49 -28.98 -2.26
C LEU A 284 -16.95 -27.64 -1.76
N LEU A 285 -15.69 -27.62 -1.35
CA LEU A 285 -14.97 -26.42 -0.89
C LEU A 285 -13.92 -26.01 -1.94
N ILE A 286 -14.19 -24.90 -2.62
CA ILE A 286 -13.27 -24.34 -3.61
C ILE A 286 -12.18 -23.50 -2.90
N TRP A 287 -10.95 -23.93 -3.07
CA TRP A 287 -9.76 -23.20 -2.62
C TRP A 287 -9.15 -22.38 -3.74
N ALA A 288 -8.38 -21.35 -3.40
CA ALA A 288 -7.61 -20.60 -4.40
C ALA A 288 -6.63 -21.49 -5.19
N SER A 289 -6.15 -22.59 -4.59
CA SER A 289 -5.30 -23.58 -5.26
C SER A 289 -6.03 -24.47 -6.27
N ASN A 290 -7.36 -24.52 -6.24
CA ASN A 290 -8.14 -25.24 -7.24
C ASN A 290 -8.25 -24.49 -8.57
N ILE A 291 -7.93 -23.19 -8.59
CA ILE A 291 -7.96 -22.36 -9.80
C ILE A 291 -6.64 -22.56 -10.54
N ILE A 292 -6.66 -23.38 -11.60
CA ILE A 292 -5.48 -23.74 -12.40
C ILE A 292 -5.82 -23.55 -13.87
N ASP A 293 -5.03 -22.76 -14.58
CA ASP A 293 -5.13 -22.51 -16.03
C ASP A 293 -6.56 -22.26 -16.52
N GLY A 294 -7.31 -21.53 -15.71
CA GLY A 294 -8.66 -21.11 -16.01
C GLY A 294 -9.75 -22.16 -15.80
N LYS A 295 -9.44 -23.24 -15.14
CA LYS A 295 -10.37 -24.31 -14.78
C LYS A 295 -10.35 -24.54 -13.26
N ILE A 296 -11.45 -25.08 -12.76
CA ILE A 296 -11.49 -25.61 -11.39
C ILE A 296 -11.01 -27.06 -11.43
N ILE A 297 -9.90 -27.33 -10.79
CA ILE A 297 -9.33 -28.67 -10.67
C ILE A 297 -9.40 -29.11 -9.21
N ILE A 298 -10.12 -30.19 -8.96
CA ILE A 298 -10.24 -30.79 -7.64
C ILE A 298 -9.19 -31.91 -7.53
N PRO A 299 -8.08 -31.68 -6.83
CA PRO A 299 -7.02 -32.68 -6.74
C PRO A 299 -7.45 -33.82 -5.82
N ASN A 300 -7.10 -35.02 -6.21
CA ASN A 300 -7.29 -36.20 -5.37
C ASN A 300 -6.10 -36.37 -4.41
N THR A 301 -5.93 -35.41 -3.49
CA THR A 301 -4.82 -35.41 -2.52
C THR A 301 -5.33 -35.55 -1.09
N LYS A 302 -4.66 -36.36 -0.28
CA LYS A 302 -4.99 -36.49 1.15
C LYS A 302 -4.63 -35.28 2.00
N ASN A 303 -3.73 -34.42 1.50
CA ASN A 303 -3.12 -33.33 2.29
C ASN A 303 -3.99 -32.07 2.40
N LYS A 304 -5.00 -31.90 1.56
CA LYS A 304 -5.89 -30.74 1.58
C LYS A 304 -7.33 -31.18 1.33
N PRO A 305 -8.16 -31.22 2.38
CA PRO A 305 -9.57 -31.61 2.24
C PRO A 305 -10.30 -30.72 1.22
N GLN A 306 -11.07 -31.34 0.34
CA GLN A 306 -11.79 -30.68 -0.75
C GLN A 306 -13.28 -30.51 -0.47
N TYR A 307 -13.77 -30.97 0.68
CA TYR A 307 -15.16 -30.90 1.09
C TYR A 307 -15.29 -30.43 2.53
N ILE A 308 -16.47 -29.94 2.88
CA ILE A 308 -16.82 -29.51 4.24
C ILE A 308 -18.21 -30.01 4.62
N LYS A 309 -18.36 -30.49 5.87
CA LYS A 309 -19.62 -31.00 6.45
C LYS A 309 -20.31 -29.94 7.30
N ASN A 310 -21.61 -30.09 7.48
CA ASN A 310 -22.42 -29.33 8.46
C ASN A 310 -22.24 -27.81 8.38
N ILE A 311 -22.36 -27.26 7.18
CA ILE A 311 -22.37 -25.80 6.97
C ILE A 311 -23.80 -25.29 6.79
N PRO A 312 -24.07 -24.02 7.17
CA PRO A 312 -25.35 -23.37 6.94
C PRO A 312 -25.72 -23.35 5.45
N LYS A 313 -26.99 -23.65 5.13
CA LYS A 313 -27.48 -23.74 3.75
C LYS A 313 -27.39 -22.43 2.98
N ASP A 314 -27.49 -21.30 3.66
CA ASP A 314 -27.35 -19.94 3.10
C ASP A 314 -25.93 -19.58 2.65
N LEU A 315 -24.93 -20.34 3.08
CA LEU A 315 -23.56 -20.22 2.60
C LEU A 315 -23.30 -21.02 1.30
N ILE A 316 -24.18 -21.98 0.97
CA ILE A 316 -24.03 -22.85 -0.20
C ILE A 316 -24.40 -22.05 -1.45
N ILE A 317 -23.50 -22.04 -2.42
CA ILE A 317 -23.68 -21.37 -3.72
C ILE A 317 -24.20 -22.39 -4.71
N LYS A 318 -25.28 -22.03 -5.43
CA LYS A 318 -25.95 -22.89 -6.41
C LYS A 318 -25.95 -22.30 -7.84
N SER A 319 -25.31 -21.13 -7.99
CA SER A 319 -25.23 -20.44 -9.28
C SER A 319 -23.78 -20.50 -9.80
N ARG A 320 -23.64 -20.44 -11.14
CA ARG A 320 -22.34 -20.25 -11.78
C ARG A 320 -21.73 -18.92 -11.35
N VAL A 321 -20.43 -18.90 -11.09
CA VAL A 321 -19.66 -17.70 -10.73
C VAL A 321 -18.29 -17.71 -11.38
N VAL A 322 -17.63 -16.57 -11.49
CA VAL A 322 -16.19 -16.52 -11.75
C VAL A 322 -15.47 -16.47 -10.41
N ALA A 323 -14.72 -17.52 -10.09
CA ALA A 323 -13.82 -17.54 -8.95
C ALA A 323 -12.49 -16.87 -9.31
N VAL A 324 -11.98 -16.04 -8.40
CA VAL A 324 -10.71 -15.31 -8.55
C VAL A 324 -9.89 -15.48 -7.27
N ASN A 325 -8.61 -15.84 -7.39
CA ASN A 325 -7.75 -15.89 -6.21
C ASN A 325 -7.60 -14.50 -5.59
N ARG A 326 -7.66 -14.43 -4.27
CA ARG A 326 -7.47 -13.17 -3.54
C ARG A 326 -6.00 -12.84 -3.33
N ILE A 327 -5.16 -13.86 -3.07
CA ILE A 327 -3.71 -13.69 -2.90
C ILE A 327 -3.06 -13.92 -4.26
N THR A 328 -2.36 -12.91 -4.78
CA THR A 328 -1.84 -12.86 -6.15
C THR A 328 -0.34 -13.10 -6.26
N GLY A 329 0.33 -13.52 -5.19
CA GLY A 329 1.78 -13.79 -5.20
C GLY A 329 2.64 -12.66 -4.60
N SER A 330 3.86 -12.49 -5.10
CA SER A 330 4.75 -11.42 -4.69
C SER A 330 4.39 -10.09 -5.36
N SER A 331 4.87 -8.97 -4.82
CA SER A 331 4.67 -7.65 -5.42
C SER A 331 5.31 -7.50 -6.82
N LYS A 332 6.19 -8.42 -7.22
CA LYS A 332 6.82 -8.44 -8.56
C LYS A 332 5.94 -9.16 -9.59
N ASP A 333 5.27 -10.25 -9.18
CA ASP A 333 4.50 -11.10 -10.09
C ASP A 333 3.07 -11.26 -9.56
N ILE A 334 2.22 -10.31 -9.92
CA ILE A 334 0.79 -10.44 -9.67
C ILE A 334 0.23 -11.51 -10.62
N ASN A 335 -0.16 -12.64 -10.05
CA ASN A 335 -0.80 -13.73 -10.77
C ASN A 335 -2.29 -13.81 -10.38
N ILE A 336 -3.13 -13.23 -11.22
CA ILE A 336 -4.59 -13.31 -11.08
C ILE A 336 -5.03 -14.62 -11.72
N LYS A 337 -5.35 -15.60 -10.88
CA LYS A 337 -5.94 -16.85 -11.30
C LYS A 337 -7.46 -16.72 -11.28
N SER A 338 -8.12 -17.12 -12.34
CA SER A 338 -9.58 -17.03 -12.45
C SER A 338 -10.14 -18.21 -13.23
N ALA A 339 -11.34 -18.68 -12.83
CA ALA A 339 -12.04 -19.76 -13.50
C ALA A 339 -13.55 -19.63 -13.26
N ILE A 340 -14.36 -20.13 -14.21
CA ILE A 340 -15.79 -20.32 -13.97
C ILE A 340 -15.97 -21.56 -13.11
N VAL A 341 -16.74 -21.41 -12.03
CA VAL A 341 -17.23 -22.54 -11.23
C VAL A 341 -18.61 -22.91 -11.75
N ASP A 342 -18.74 -24.14 -12.27
CA ASP A 342 -19.98 -24.68 -12.84
C ASP A 342 -20.43 -25.93 -12.05
N GLU A 343 -20.29 -25.88 -10.73
CA GLU A 343 -20.69 -26.94 -9.80
C GLU A 343 -22.11 -26.66 -9.28
N LYS A 344 -22.89 -27.75 -9.05
CA LYS A 344 -24.27 -27.63 -8.57
C LYS A 344 -24.37 -26.97 -7.20
N GLU A 345 -23.49 -27.35 -6.28
CA GLU A 345 -23.45 -26.85 -4.91
C GLU A 345 -22.00 -26.78 -4.43
N PHE A 346 -21.56 -25.62 -3.98
CA PHE A 346 -20.21 -25.42 -3.47
C PHE A 346 -20.17 -24.25 -2.48
N VAL A 347 -19.05 -24.14 -1.79
CA VAL A 347 -18.63 -22.95 -1.01
C VAL A 347 -17.22 -22.57 -1.38
N CYS A 348 -16.82 -21.36 -1.11
CA CYS A 348 -15.45 -20.90 -1.33
C CYS A 348 -14.75 -20.54 -0.02
N GLU A 349 -13.48 -20.86 0.03
CA GLU A 349 -12.57 -20.45 1.09
C GLU A 349 -12.29 -18.94 1.00
N ASN A 350 -11.93 -18.30 2.13
CA ASN A 350 -11.82 -16.83 2.27
C ASN A 350 -10.69 -16.19 1.43
N HIS A 351 -9.84 -16.96 0.78
CA HIS A 351 -8.86 -16.47 -0.20
C HIS A 351 -9.36 -16.54 -1.65
N VAL A 352 -10.65 -16.78 -1.86
CA VAL A 352 -11.32 -16.75 -3.17
C VAL A 352 -12.35 -15.63 -3.17
N ASN A 353 -12.31 -14.75 -4.18
CA ASN A 353 -13.40 -13.86 -4.51
C ASN A 353 -14.28 -14.50 -5.59
N MET A 354 -15.57 -14.26 -5.53
CA MET A 354 -16.56 -14.74 -6.48
C MET A 354 -17.26 -13.57 -7.15
N ILE A 355 -17.30 -13.57 -8.48
CA ILE A 355 -18.02 -12.60 -9.28
C ILE A 355 -19.29 -13.27 -9.78
N TYR A 356 -20.44 -12.64 -9.57
CA TYR A 356 -21.75 -13.20 -9.91
C TYR A 356 -22.71 -12.12 -10.42
N PRO A 357 -23.67 -12.47 -11.30
CA PRO A 357 -24.68 -11.52 -11.77
C PRO A 357 -25.67 -11.17 -10.64
N LEU A 358 -25.98 -9.90 -10.50
CA LEU A 358 -27.08 -9.40 -9.65
C LEU A 358 -28.42 -9.53 -10.40
N LYS A 359 -29.55 -9.34 -9.73
CA LYS A 359 -30.89 -9.44 -10.36
C LYS A 359 -31.07 -8.51 -11.57
N ASN A 360 -30.38 -7.39 -11.57
CA ASN A 360 -30.40 -6.37 -12.64
C ASN A 360 -29.15 -6.40 -13.55
N ALA A 361 -28.46 -7.55 -13.61
CA ALA A 361 -27.29 -7.67 -14.45
C ALA A 361 -27.63 -7.46 -15.94
N ASN A 362 -26.77 -6.72 -16.62
CA ASN A 362 -26.90 -6.49 -18.07
C ASN A 362 -26.60 -7.80 -18.81
N GLN A 363 -27.61 -8.33 -19.50
CA GLN A 363 -27.57 -9.62 -20.19
C GLN A 363 -26.61 -9.64 -21.40
N ASN A 364 -26.16 -8.48 -21.87
CA ASN A 364 -25.16 -8.40 -22.94
C ASN A 364 -23.76 -8.89 -22.45
N TYR A 365 -23.55 -9.02 -21.14
CA TYR A 365 -22.28 -9.46 -20.55
C TYR A 365 -22.44 -10.83 -19.90
N SER A 366 -21.57 -11.76 -20.25
CA SER A 366 -21.54 -13.13 -19.73
C SER A 366 -20.42 -13.30 -18.69
N LEU A 367 -20.41 -14.44 -17.98
CA LEU A 367 -19.29 -14.81 -17.10
C LEU A 367 -18.00 -15.05 -17.89
N GLU A 368 -18.14 -15.50 -19.15
CA GLU A 368 -17.02 -15.70 -20.07
C GLU A 368 -16.36 -14.37 -20.47
N ASP A 369 -17.13 -13.31 -20.69
CA ASP A 369 -16.60 -11.96 -20.93
C ASP A 369 -15.77 -11.46 -19.74
N ILE A 370 -16.27 -11.69 -18.51
CA ILE A 370 -15.59 -11.33 -17.28
C ILE A 370 -14.31 -12.16 -17.11
N LEU A 371 -14.38 -13.46 -17.38
CA LEU A 371 -13.21 -14.34 -17.32
C LEU A 371 -12.13 -13.90 -18.31
N ASN A 372 -12.52 -13.54 -19.54
CA ASN A 372 -11.60 -13.03 -20.55
C ASN A 372 -10.98 -11.69 -20.12
N SER A 373 -11.76 -10.80 -19.51
CA SER A 373 -11.24 -9.53 -18.97
C SER A 373 -10.21 -9.72 -17.84
N LEU A 374 -10.37 -10.75 -17.01
CA LEU A 374 -9.40 -11.09 -15.95
C LEU A 374 -8.09 -11.67 -16.49
N ARG A 375 -8.08 -12.17 -17.71
CA ARG A 375 -6.93 -12.80 -18.39
C ARG A 375 -6.28 -11.89 -19.43
N ASP A 376 -6.93 -10.82 -19.79
CA ASP A 376 -6.39 -9.83 -20.70
C ASP A 376 -5.12 -9.21 -20.15
N GLU A 377 -4.05 -9.18 -20.93
CA GLU A 377 -2.72 -8.72 -20.49
C GLU A 377 -2.72 -7.23 -20.12
N GLU A 378 -3.48 -6.41 -20.83
CA GLU A 378 -3.61 -4.99 -20.55
C GLU A 378 -4.35 -4.77 -19.21
N ASN A 379 -5.41 -5.54 -18.96
CA ASN A 379 -6.13 -5.53 -17.69
C ASN A 379 -5.27 -6.06 -16.54
N ILE A 380 -4.45 -7.07 -16.75
CA ILE A 380 -3.48 -7.55 -15.75
C ILE A 380 -2.49 -6.43 -15.40
N LYS A 381 -2.00 -5.66 -16.39
CA LYS A 381 -1.15 -4.49 -16.17
C LYS A 381 -1.88 -3.41 -15.35
N VAL A 382 -3.14 -3.13 -15.70
CA VAL A 382 -4.00 -2.22 -14.91
C VAL A 382 -4.11 -2.69 -13.47
N MET A 383 -4.44 -3.97 -13.26
CA MET A 383 -4.58 -4.52 -11.91
C MET A 383 -3.27 -4.47 -11.10
N ARG A 384 -2.10 -4.62 -11.75
CA ARG A 384 -0.79 -4.43 -11.10
C ARG A 384 -0.58 -2.99 -10.60
N LEU A 385 -1.03 -2.00 -11.36
CA LEU A 385 -0.94 -0.59 -10.96
C LEU A 385 -1.92 -0.23 -9.84
N ILE A 386 -3.08 -0.89 -9.81
CA ILE A 386 -4.16 -0.63 -8.87
C ILE A 386 -3.94 -1.37 -7.54
N ILE A 387 -3.46 -2.60 -7.59
CA ILE A 387 -3.25 -3.45 -6.40
C ILE A 387 -1.92 -3.09 -5.74
N GLY A 388 -1.94 -2.30 -4.68
CA GLY A 388 -0.73 -1.93 -3.93
C GLY A 388 -0.19 -3.02 -3.00
N ASN A 389 -0.98 -4.10 -2.81
CA ASN A 389 -0.66 -5.24 -1.96
C ASN A 389 -0.71 -6.53 -2.77
N THR A 390 -0.32 -7.63 -2.13
CA THR A 390 -0.44 -8.99 -2.69
C THR A 390 -1.87 -9.55 -2.69
N GLN A 391 -2.88 -8.73 -2.39
CA GLN A 391 -4.29 -9.15 -2.30
C GLN A 391 -5.20 -8.29 -3.15
N VAL A 392 -6.03 -8.92 -3.97
CA VAL A 392 -7.10 -8.28 -4.74
C VAL A 392 -8.36 -8.19 -3.88
N SER A 393 -8.80 -6.98 -3.57
CA SER A 393 -10.04 -6.77 -2.81
C SER A 393 -11.28 -6.90 -3.70
N LYS A 394 -12.44 -7.23 -3.07
CA LYS A 394 -13.72 -7.21 -3.78
C LYS A 394 -14.04 -5.84 -4.39
N THR A 395 -13.70 -4.76 -3.70
CA THR A 395 -13.96 -3.39 -4.16
C THR A 395 -13.13 -3.03 -5.40
N GLU A 396 -11.87 -3.47 -5.46
CA GLU A 396 -11.02 -3.28 -6.64
C GLU A 396 -11.58 -4.05 -7.84
N LEU A 397 -11.97 -5.32 -7.67
CA LEU A 397 -12.61 -6.08 -8.72
C LEU A 397 -13.91 -5.43 -9.19
N GLU A 398 -14.80 -5.12 -8.25
CA GLU A 398 -16.14 -4.62 -8.55
C GLU A 398 -16.12 -3.26 -9.29
N ARG A 399 -15.22 -2.37 -8.91
CA ARG A 399 -15.21 -0.99 -9.39
C ARG A 399 -14.13 -0.68 -10.41
N LEU A 400 -13.05 -1.48 -10.46
CA LEU A 400 -11.85 -1.15 -11.23
C LEU A 400 -11.42 -2.22 -12.25
N LEU A 401 -12.00 -3.43 -12.25
CA LEU A 401 -11.73 -4.38 -13.33
C LEU A 401 -12.27 -3.79 -14.65
N PRO A 402 -11.41 -3.51 -15.65
CA PRO A 402 -11.87 -3.00 -16.92
C PRO A 402 -12.55 -4.12 -17.72
N ILE A 403 -13.77 -3.89 -18.17
CA ILE A 403 -14.52 -4.81 -19.05
C ILE A 403 -14.82 -4.07 -20.33
N LYS A 404 -14.46 -4.65 -21.45
CA LYS A 404 -14.66 -4.04 -22.78
C LYS A 404 -16.13 -3.68 -22.98
N LYS A 405 -16.40 -2.42 -23.32
CA LYS A 405 -17.77 -1.98 -23.61
C LYS A 405 -18.29 -2.69 -24.86
N LYS A 406 -19.47 -3.28 -24.75
CA LYS A 406 -20.20 -3.85 -25.88
C LYS A 406 -21.12 -2.78 -26.46
N ASN A 407 -21.15 -2.71 -27.78
CA ASN A 407 -22.04 -1.80 -28.53
C ASN A 407 -23.50 -2.22 -28.38
#